data_62c89d9afefbd592310a3b47fc687595
#
_entry.id   62c89d9afefbd592310a3b47fc687595
#
_cell.length_a   1.000
_cell.length_b   1.000
_cell.length_c   1.000
_cell.angle_alpha   90.00
_cell.angle_beta   90.00
_cell.angle_gamma   90.00
#
_symmetry.space_group_name_H-M   'P 1'
#
loop_
_entity.id
_entity.type
_entity.pdbx_description
1 polymer ?
#
loop_
_entity_poly.entity_id
_entity_poly.type
_entity_poly.pdbx_seq_one_letter_code
_entity_poly.pdbx_strand_id
1 'polypeptide(L)'
;MITLVHRCALAVLLLGASTWAHAQTLTVSAAASLGDAMKAIAPLFEAQHPGVTLRFNLAASGVLLQQLAAGAPVDVLATADEDTLDRAAAQKLIDPATRRVLATNALVLVAPAGSGLAGLDALTGPSVKRIALGKSASVPAGRYAQQALESRGQWSALQPKLVPADNVRQVLDYVARGEVEAGFVYATDAASAAGKVRVVATVGGHAPIRYPVAVVSTSAQPALARAFVQFLASPAAQAVLKQQGFGAP
;
A
#
# COMPACT_ATOMS: atom_id res chain seq x y z
N MET A 1 -54.16 61.50 -29.80
CA MET A 1 -53.86 60.21 -30.42
C MET A 1 -52.58 59.70 -29.77
N ILE A 2 -52.73 58.66 -28.98
CA ILE A 2 -51.76 58.19 -28.02
C ILE A 2 -51.03 57.00 -28.64
N THR A 3 -49.71 57.07 -28.83
CA THR A 3 -48.85 56.00 -29.26
C THR A 3 -48.18 55.36 -28.02
N LEU A 4 -48.66 54.16 -27.72
CA LEU A 4 -48.16 53.33 -26.59
C LEU A 4 -46.88 52.62 -27.01
N VAL A 5 -45.75 53.01 -26.43
CA VAL A 5 -44.47 52.40 -26.66
C VAL A 5 -44.34 51.20 -25.70
N HIS A 6 -44.39 49.97 -26.26
CA HIS A 6 -44.16 48.72 -25.54
C HIS A 6 -42.65 48.55 -25.33
N ARG A 7 -42.17 48.75 -24.08
CA ARG A 7 -40.85 48.34 -23.62
C ARG A 7 -40.89 46.84 -23.33
N CYS A 8 -40.45 46.02 -24.28
CA CYS A 8 -40.12 44.63 -24.02
C CYS A 8 -38.89 44.54 -23.14
N ALA A 9 -39.06 44.29 -21.86
CA ALA A 9 -37.97 43.90 -20.96
C ALA A 9 -37.54 42.45 -21.28
N LEU A 10 -36.39 42.34 -21.94
CA LEU A 10 -35.76 41.03 -22.19
C LEU A 10 -35.11 40.57 -20.89
N ALA A 11 -35.83 39.74 -20.11
CA ALA A 11 -35.27 39.05 -18.94
C ALA A 11 -34.38 37.93 -19.47
N VAL A 12 -33.07 38.17 -19.49
CA VAL A 12 -32.06 37.11 -19.72
C VAL A 12 -32.02 36.25 -18.48
N LEU A 13 -32.72 35.10 -18.52
CA LEU A 13 -32.54 34.02 -17.55
C LEU A 13 -31.15 33.44 -17.79
N LEU A 14 -30.18 33.88 -16.99
CA LEU A 14 -28.94 33.14 -16.76
C LEU A 14 -29.30 31.85 -16.00
N LEU A 15 -29.63 30.81 -16.73
CA LEU A 15 -29.62 29.44 -16.20
C LEU A 15 -28.17 29.13 -15.84
N GLY A 16 -27.79 29.42 -14.60
CA GLY A 16 -26.59 28.90 -14.01
C GLY A 16 -26.68 27.36 -14.04
N ALA A 17 -26.01 26.75 -14.99
CA ALA A 17 -25.77 25.32 -14.99
C ALA A 17 -24.97 25.01 -13.73
N SER A 18 -25.66 24.79 -12.61
CA SER A 18 -25.08 24.16 -11.43
C SER A 18 -24.62 22.78 -11.88
N THR A 19 -23.37 22.65 -12.28
CA THR A 19 -22.74 21.34 -12.42
C THR A 19 -22.76 20.72 -11.05
N TRP A 20 -23.74 19.88 -10.82
CA TRP A 20 -23.75 19.00 -9.65
C TRP A 20 -22.47 18.17 -9.77
N ALA A 21 -21.46 18.53 -9.02
CA ALA A 21 -20.26 17.73 -8.89
C ALA A 21 -20.71 16.40 -8.26
N HIS A 22 -20.97 15.41 -9.11
CA HIS A 22 -21.23 14.07 -8.61
C HIS A 22 -20.00 13.65 -7.79
N ALA A 23 -20.23 13.34 -6.53
CA ALA A 23 -19.18 12.81 -5.67
C ALA A 23 -18.63 11.53 -6.33
N GLN A 24 -17.40 11.60 -6.82
CA GLN A 24 -16.72 10.47 -7.45
C GLN A 24 -15.86 9.77 -6.41
N THR A 25 -16.06 8.46 -6.25
CA THR A 25 -15.21 7.66 -5.36
C THR A 25 -14.21 6.88 -6.19
N LEU A 26 -12.93 7.14 -6.01
CA LEU A 26 -11.85 6.34 -6.60
C LEU A 26 -11.42 5.26 -5.59
N THR A 27 -11.59 4.00 -5.94
CA THR A 27 -11.22 2.87 -5.08
C THR A 27 -9.79 2.42 -5.37
N VAL A 28 -8.92 2.51 -4.37
CA VAL A 28 -7.52 2.14 -4.43
C VAL A 28 -7.26 0.90 -3.56
N SER A 29 -6.94 -0.22 -4.18
CA SER A 29 -6.42 -1.41 -3.49
C SER A 29 -4.93 -1.25 -3.29
N ALA A 30 -4.47 -1.13 -2.05
CA ALA A 30 -3.07 -0.88 -1.72
C ALA A 30 -2.55 -1.87 -0.68
N ALA A 31 -1.29 -2.28 -0.83
CA ALA A 31 -0.61 -3.10 0.16
C ALA A 31 -0.71 -2.46 1.56
N ALA A 32 -0.95 -3.28 2.59
CA ALA A 32 -1.21 -2.80 3.96
C ALA A 32 -0.12 -1.86 4.49
N SER A 33 1.14 -2.07 4.10
CA SER A 33 2.28 -1.21 4.46
C SER A 33 2.22 0.20 3.86
N LEU A 34 1.45 0.41 2.77
CA LEU A 34 1.22 1.74 2.18
C LEU A 34 0.13 2.54 2.90
N GLY A 35 -0.62 1.91 3.82
CA GLY A 35 -1.86 2.47 4.36
C GLY A 35 -1.72 3.87 4.95
N ASP A 36 -0.69 4.12 5.77
CA ASP A 36 -0.49 5.41 6.42
C ASP A 36 -0.07 6.48 5.40
N ALA A 37 0.81 6.13 4.46
CA ALA A 37 1.22 7.04 3.39
C ALA A 37 0.04 7.40 2.48
N MET A 38 -0.77 6.42 2.07
CA MET A 38 -1.95 6.66 1.22
C MET A 38 -2.98 7.55 1.91
N LYS A 39 -3.22 7.35 3.22
CA LYS A 39 -4.11 8.23 4.00
C LYS A 39 -3.59 9.66 4.10
N ALA A 40 -2.27 9.83 4.21
CA ALA A 40 -1.66 11.15 4.25
C ALA A 40 -1.63 11.85 2.87
N ILE A 41 -1.55 11.07 1.78
CA ILE A 41 -1.59 11.56 0.40
C ILE A 41 -3.01 11.95 -0.03
N ALA A 42 -4.03 11.24 0.45
CA ALA A 42 -5.41 11.42 0.01
C ALA A 42 -5.89 12.88 0.02
N PRO A 43 -5.77 13.65 1.11
CA PRO A 43 -6.24 15.03 1.14
C PRO A 43 -5.53 15.94 0.14
N LEU A 44 -4.27 15.63 -0.23
CA LEU A 44 -3.52 16.42 -1.21
C LEU A 44 -4.06 16.23 -2.63
N PHE A 45 -4.49 15.02 -2.96
CA PHE A 45 -5.11 14.71 -4.25
C PHE A 45 -6.55 15.25 -4.31
N GLU A 46 -7.33 15.01 -3.28
CA GLU A 46 -8.74 15.43 -3.18
C GLU A 46 -8.88 16.96 -3.25
N ALA A 47 -7.94 17.72 -2.67
CA ALA A 47 -7.91 19.17 -2.78
C ALA A 47 -7.73 19.67 -4.22
N GLN A 48 -7.05 18.91 -5.08
CA GLN A 48 -6.86 19.23 -6.50
C GLN A 48 -8.00 18.71 -7.38
N HIS A 49 -8.87 17.85 -6.83
CA HIS A 49 -9.98 17.23 -7.55
C HIS A 49 -11.28 17.38 -6.73
N PRO A 50 -11.89 18.57 -6.68
CA PRO A 50 -13.11 18.80 -5.90
C PRO A 50 -14.23 17.83 -6.29
N GLY A 51 -14.86 17.22 -5.27
CA GLY A 51 -15.89 16.20 -5.44
C GLY A 51 -15.37 14.77 -5.58
N VAL A 52 -14.04 14.56 -5.57
CA VAL A 52 -13.43 13.22 -5.54
C VAL A 52 -13.15 12.81 -4.10
N THR A 53 -13.40 11.53 -3.78
CA THR A 53 -13.01 10.90 -2.51
C THR A 53 -12.25 9.62 -2.79
N LEU A 54 -11.10 9.43 -2.15
CA LEU A 54 -10.31 8.21 -2.21
C LEU A 54 -10.80 7.20 -1.19
N ARG A 55 -11.09 6.00 -1.64
CA ARG A 55 -11.41 4.85 -0.76
C ARG A 55 -10.29 3.84 -0.85
N PHE A 56 -9.75 3.43 0.29
CA PHE A 56 -8.67 2.47 0.36
C PHE A 56 -9.17 1.09 0.81
N ASN A 57 -8.80 0.07 0.05
CA ASN A 57 -8.86 -1.34 0.44
C ASN A 57 -7.43 -1.80 0.76
N LEU A 58 -7.15 -2.01 2.03
CA LEU A 58 -5.81 -2.31 2.53
C LEU A 58 -5.69 -3.77 2.94
N ALA A 59 -4.85 -4.54 2.23
CA ALA A 59 -4.60 -5.95 2.53
C ALA A 59 -3.21 -6.37 2.04
N ALA A 60 -2.87 -7.66 2.15
CA ALA A 60 -1.69 -8.21 1.49
C ALA A 60 -1.84 -8.14 -0.03
N SER A 61 -0.75 -7.86 -0.75
CA SER A 61 -0.77 -7.69 -2.21
C SER A 61 -1.39 -8.88 -2.95
N GLY A 62 -1.07 -10.11 -2.54
CA GLY A 62 -1.64 -11.31 -3.15
C GLY A 62 -3.15 -11.46 -2.89
N VAL A 63 -3.65 -11.02 -1.73
CA VAL A 63 -5.08 -10.99 -1.42
C VAL A 63 -5.79 -9.96 -2.30
N LEU A 64 -5.20 -8.77 -2.47
CA LEU A 64 -5.73 -7.72 -3.35
C LEU A 64 -5.82 -8.20 -4.80
N LEU A 65 -4.80 -8.92 -5.28
CA LEU A 65 -4.83 -9.54 -6.61
C LEU A 65 -5.95 -10.56 -6.74
N GLN A 66 -6.15 -11.42 -5.74
CA GLN A 66 -7.25 -12.39 -5.73
C GLN A 66 -8.63 -11.72 -5.77
N GLN A 67 -8.82 -10.66 -4.97
CA GLN A 67 -10.05 -9.88 -4.97
C GLN A 67 -10.30 -9.24 -6.34
N LEU A 68 -9.28 -8.65 -6.94
CA LEU A 68 -9.37 -8.05 -8.27
C LEU A 68 -9.71 -9.10 -9.34
N ALA A 69 -9.06 -10.27 -9.32
CA ALA A 69 -9.36 -11.38 -10.22
C ALA A 69 -10.77 -11.95 -10.03
N ALA A 70 -11.33 -11.83 -8.83
CA ALA A 70 -12.72 -12.17 -8.53
C ALA A 70 -13.73 -11.06 -8.90
N GLY A 71 -13.28 -9.98 -9.55
CA GLY A 71 -14.14 -8.91 -10.04
C GLY A 71 -14.45 -7.80 -9.02
N ALA A 72 -13.64 -7.64 -7.97
CA ALA A 72 -13.81 -6.52 -7.05
C ALA A 72 -13.73 -5.18 -7.80
N PRO A 73 -14.64 -4.21 -7.53
CA PRO A 73 -14.64 -2.91 -8.18
C PRO A 73 -13.49 -2.04 -7.64
N VAL A 74 -12.38 -2.04 -8.35
CA VAL A 74 -11.14 -1.34 -8.00
C VAL A 74 -10.67 -0.52 -9.20
N ASP A 75 -10.15 0.68 -8.95
CA ASP A 75 -9.64 1.57 -9.97
C ASP A 75 -8.11 1.56 -10.07
N VAL A 76 -7.43 1.41 -8.94
CA VAL A 76 -5.97 1.42 -8.85
C VAL A 76 -5.49 0.28 -7.96
N LEU A 77 -4.46 -0.44 -8.42
CA LEU A 77 -3.77 -1.48 -7.64
C LEU A 77 -2.33 -1.05 -7.34
N ALA A 78 -1.97 -1.00 -6.06
CA ALA A 78 -0.61 -0.71 -5.57
C ALA A 78 -0.11 -1.87 -4.70
N THR A 79 0.97 -2.51 -5.10
CA THR A 79 1.51 -3.70 -4.45
C THR A 79 2.84 -3.42 -3.74
N ALA A 80 3.27 -4.31 -2.84
CA ALA A 80 4.54 -4.23 -2.14
C ALA A 80 5.62 -5.16 -2.76
N ASP A 81 5.39 -5.64 -3.96
CA ASP A 81 6.34 -6.38 -4.78
C ASP A 81 5.98 -6.30 -6.27
N GLU A 82 6.98 -6.51 -7.11
CA GLU A 82 6.83 -6.54 -8.57
C GLU A 82 6.07 -7.79 -9.03
N ASP A 83 6.35 -8.97 -8.43
CA ASP A 83 5.75 -10.26 -8.80
C ASP A 83 4.22 -10.22 -8.79
N THR A 84 3.62 -9.64 -7.75
CA THR A 84 2.16 -9.55 -7.69
C THR A 84 1.60 -8.67 -8.81
N LEU A 85 2.25 -7.55 -9.14
CA LEU A 85 1.79 -6.69 -10.23
C LEU A 85 2.05 -7.32 -11.62
N ASP A 86 3.15 -8.07 -11.78
CA ASP A 86 3.43 -8.86 -13.00
C ASP A 86 2.35 -9.91 -13.24
N ARG A 87 1.92 -10.60 -12.19
CA ARG A 87 0.80 -11.55 -12.25
C ARG A 87 -0.53 -10.87 -12.59
N ALA A 88 -0.77 -9.65 -12.09
CA ALA A 88 -1.93 -8.86 -12.47
C ALA A 88 -1.89 -8.49 -13.96
N ALA A 89 -0.72 -8.09 -14.47
CA ALA A 89 -0.52 -7.78 -15.88
C ALA A 89 -0.71 -9.01 -16.78
N ALA A 90 -0.15 -10.16 -16.40
CA ALA A 90 -0.30 -11.43 -17.14
C ALA A 90 -1.77 -11.86 -17.23
N GLN A 91 -2.58 -11.56 -16.21
CA GLN A 91 -4.03 -11.80 -16.19
C GLN A 91 -4.84 -10.66 -16.86
N LYS A 92 -4.16 -9.65 -17.45
CA LYS A 92 -4.79 -8.47 -18.10
C LYS A 92 -5.70 -7.66 -17.16
N LEU A 93 -5.44 -7.70 -15.85
CA LEU A 93 -6.22 -7.00 -14.83
C LEU A 93 -5.83 -5.53 -14.67
N ILE A 94 -4.67 -5.15 -15.17
CA ILE A 94 -4.16 -3.76 -15.10
C ILE A 94 -3.76 -3.28 -16.49
N ASP A 95 -3.75 -1.95 -16.66
CA ASP A 95 -3.17 -1.29 -17.83
C ASP A 95 -1.64 -1.13 -17.63
N PRO A 96 -0.81 -1.96 -18.31
CA PRO A 96 0.64 -1.94 -18.09
C PRO A 96 1.30 -0.63 -18.53
N ALA A 97 0.67 0.17 -19.40
CA ALA A 97 1.19 1.47 -19.81
C ALA A 97 1.16 2.51 -18.65
N THR A 98 0.33 2.27 -17.64
CA THR A 98 0.19 3.12 -16.47
C THR A 98 1.11 2.74 -15.31
N ARG A 99 1.82 1.60 -15.43
CA ARG A 99 2.69 1.10 -14.37
C ARG A 99 3.78 2.10 -13.99
N ARG A 100 3.94 2.32 -12.69
CA ARG A 100 5.00 3.13 -12.08
C ARG A 100 5.52 2.45 -10.83
N VAL A 101 6.79 2.62 -10.51
CA VAL A 101 7.33 2.33 -9.17
C VAL A 101 7.13 3.57 -8.33
N LEU A 102 6.52 3.45 -7.16
CA LEU A 102 6.23 4.55 -6.24
C LEU A 102 7.36 4.80 -5.27
N ALA A 103 7.96 3.73 -4.78
CA ALA A 103 8.90 3.77 -3.68
C ALA A 103 9.67 2.45 -3.55
N THR A 104 10.71 2.46 -2.73
CA THR A 104 11.43 1.29 -2.25
C THR A 104 11.31 1.15 -0.73
N ASN A 105 11.73 0.01 -0.18
CA ASN A 105 11.72 -0.23 1.26
C ASN A 105 12.85 -1.20 1.65
N ALA A 106 13.03 -1.42 2.96
CA ALA A 106 13.92 -2.45 3.49
C ALA A 106 13.12 -3.45 4.34
N LEU A 107 13.48 -4.72 4.29
CA LEU A 107 12.99 -5.73 5.21
C LEU A 107 13.80 -5.65 6.51
N VAL A 108 13.12 -5.70 7.64
CA VAL A 108 13.75 -5.69 8.95
C VAL A 108 13.20 -6.81 9.83
N LEU A 109 14.07 -7.36 10.67
CA LEU A 109 13.70 -8.17 11.80
C LEU A 109 13.39 -7.24 12.96
N VAL A 110 12.22 -7.36 13.55
CA VAL A 110 11.80 -6.61 14.74
C VAL A 110 11.55 -7.55 15.91
N ALA A 111 11.70 -7.01 17.11
CA ALA A 111 11.35 -7.66 18.36
C ALA A 111 10.61 -6.65 19.26
N PRO A 112 9.91 -7.08 20.32
CA PRO A 112 9.35 -6.18 21.32
C PRO A 112 10.42 -5.21 21.86
N ALA A 113 10.04 -3.98 22.21
CA ALA A 113 10.98 -2.92 22.58
C ALA A 113 11.98 -3.33 23.68
N GLY A 114 11.55 -4.08 24.69
CA GLY A 114 12.37 -4.59 25.78
C GLY A 114 13.16 -5.89 25.51
N SER A 115 13.07 -6.41 24.27
CA SER A 115 13.72 -7.69 23.94
C SER A 115 15.23 -7.57 23.84
N GLY A 116 15.96 -8.57 24.36
CA GLY A 116 17.42 -8.74 24.23
C GLY A 116 17.84 -9.51 22.98
N LEU A 117 16.98 -9.77 22.00
CA LEU A 117 17.30 -10.52 20.78
C LEU A 117 18.45 -9.86 20.02
N ALA A 118 19.55 -10.59 19.80
CA ALA A 118 20.79 -10.00 19.29
C ALA A 118 20.86 -9.93 17.74
N GLY A 119 20.09 -10.75 17.01
CA GLY A 119 20.16 -10.78 15.53
C GLY A 119 19.47 -11.99 14.93
N LEU A 120 19.62 -12.14 13.61
CA LEU A 120 19.03 -13.26 12.83
C LEU A 120 19.53 -14.62 13.32
N ASP A 121 20.78 -14.75 13.69
CA ASP A 121 21.34 -16.05 14.11
C ASP A 121 20.76 -16.52 15.44
N ALA A 122 20.31 -15.59 16.28
CA ALA A 122 19.67 -15.93 17.55
C ALA A 122 18.25 -16.51 17.38
N LEU A 123 17.64 -16.45 16.19
CA LEU A 123 16.31 -16.99 15.91
C LEU A 123 16.23 -18.49 16.09
N THR A 124 17.32 -19.21 15.82
CA THR A 124 17.39 -20.68 16.02
C THR A 124 17.51 -21.08 17.48
N GLY A 125 17.93 -20.16 18.36
CA GLY A 125 18.13 -20.41 19.79
C GLY A 125 16.85 -20.76 20.55
N PRO A 126 16.98 -21.33 21.75
CA PRO A 126 15.86 -21.81 22.55
C PRO A 126 14.98 -20.69 23.14
N SER A 127 15.50 -19.47 23.25
CA SER A 127 14.77 -18.29 23.74
C SER A 127 13.73 -17.77 22.76
N VAL A 128 13.85 -18.08 21.46
CA VAL A 128 12.91 -17.70 20.43
C VAL A 128 12.03 -18.91 20.12
N LYS A 129 10.78 -18.83 20.47
CA LYS A 129 9.79 -19.90 20.27
C LYS A 129 8.85 -19.61 19.10
N ARG A 130 8.50 -18.33 18.90
CA ARG A 130 7.53 -17.88 17.90
C ARG A 130 8.10 -16.70 17.13
N ILE A 131 7.98 -16.77 15.81
CA ILE A 131 8.44 -15.74 14.88
C ILE A 131 7.26 -15.42 13.96
N ALA A 132 6.75 -14.20 14.01
CA ALA A 132 5.66 -13.80 13.12
C ALA A 132 6.19 -13.53 11.70
N LEU A 133 5.47 -14.06 10.72
CA LEU A 133 5.80 -13.99 9.31
C LEU A 133 4.51 -13.86 8.50
N GLY A 134 4.47 -12.97 7.52
CA GLY A 134 3.39 -12.97 6.55
C GLY A 134 3.35 -14.28 5.75
N LYS A 135 2.17 -14.81 5.44
CA LYS A 135 2.00 -16.00 4.58
C LYS A 135 2.73 -15.78 3.26
N SER A 136 3.79 -16.51 2.97
CA SER A 136 4.66 -16.28 1.78
C SER A 136 3.90 -16.37 0.46
N ALA A 137 2.81 -17.14 0.41
CA ALA A 137 1.98 -17.26 -0.80
C ALA A 137 1.24 -15.96 -1.18
N SER A 138 0.91 -15.10 -0.20
CA SER A 138 0.05 -13.93 -0.42
C SER A 138 0.64 -12.61 0.10
N VAL A 139 1.59 -12.67 1.04
CA VAL A 139 2.18 -11.48 1.69
C VAL A 139 3.60 -11.26 1.19
N PRO A 140 3.88 -10.17 0.47
CA PRO A 140 5.23 -9.89 -0.07
C PRO A 140 6.33 -9.89 1.01
N ALA A 141 6.12 -9.23 2.15
CA ALA A 141 7.08 -9.26 3.26
C ALA A 141 7.43 -10.67 3.73
N GLY A 142 6.44 -11.58 3.74
CA GLY A 142 6.66 -12.98 4.06
C GLY A 142 7.48 -13.71 2.99
N ARG A 143 7.25 -13.42 1.72
CA ARG A 143 8.03 -13.96 0.60
C ARG A 143 9.49 -13.50 0.66
N TYR A 144 9.71 -12.21 0.89
CA TYR A 144 11.06 -11.67 1.08
C TYR A 144 11.77 -12.28 2.30
N ALA A 145 11.06 -12.45 3.42
CA ALA A 145 11.63 -13.09 4.61
C ALA A 145 11.97 -14.56 4.36
N GLN A 146 11.12 -15.29 3.62
CA GLN A 146 11.43 -16.65 3.21
C GLN A 146 12.70 -16.70 2.35
N GLN A 147 12.81 -15.88 1.31
CA GLN A 147 14.00 -15.80 0.46
C GLN A 147 15.26 -15.51 1.29
N ALA A 148 15.18 -14.55 2.22
CA ALA A 148 16.29 -14.20 3.08
C ALA A 148 16.71 -15.35 4.00
N LEU A 149 15.76 -16.06 4.58
CA LEU A 149 16.04 -17.21 5.46
C LEU A 149 16.54 -18.43 4.68
N GLU A 150 16.05 -18.65 3.46
CA GLU A 150 16.55 -19.68 2.54
C GLU A 150 18.00 -19.40 2.13
N SER A 151 18.32 -18.16 1.76
CA SER A 151 19.69 -17.75 1.39
C SER A 151 20.70 -17.93 2.54
N ARG A 152 20.23 -17.94 3.78
CA ARG A 152 21.02 -18.20 4.99
C ARG A 152 21.01 -19.68 5.44
N GLY A 153 20.26 -20.55 4.74
CA GLY A 153 20.09 -21.94 5.16
C GLY A 153 19.29 -22.12 6.46
N GLN A 154 18.56 -21.08 6.92
CA GLN A 154 17.83 -21.09 8.19
C GLN A 154 16.33 -21.43 8.05
N TRP A 155 15.78 -21.41 6.84
CA TRP A 155 14.35 -21.58 6.61
C TRP A 155 13.78 -22.85 7.25
N SER A 156 14.36 -24.02 6.94
CA SER A 156 13.86 -25.30 7.44
C SER A 156 13.90 -25.42 8.97
N ALA A 157 14.97 -24.91 9.59
CA ALA A 157 15.12 -24.94 11.05
C ALA A 157 14.11 -24.03 11.77
N LEU A 158 13.67 -22.94 11.11
CA LEU A 158 12.75 -21.97 11.69
C LEU A 158 11.27 -22.28 11.42
N GLN A 159 10.94 -23.12 10.44
CA GLN A 159 9.55 -23.49 10.12
C GLN A 159 8.67 -23.84 11.32
N PRO A 160 9.14 -24.67 12.29
CA PRO A 160 8.32 -25.02 13.45
C PRO A 160 8.01 -23.84 14.39
N LYS A 161 8.75 -22.73 14.26
CA LYS A 161 8.58 -21.52 15.08
C LYS A 161 7.74 -20.45 14.38
N LEU A 162 7.41 -20.61 13.09
CA LEU A 162 6.74 -19.58 12.32
C LEU A 162 5.25 -19.47 12.70
N VAL A 163 4.82 -18.25 12.96
CA VAL A 163 3.43 -17.86 13.17
C VAL A 163 2.98 -17.06 11.94
N PRO A 164 2.11 -17.66 11.09
CA PRO A 164 1.68 -17.00 9.85
C PRO A 164 0.71 -15.84 10.14
N ALA A 165 0.89 -14.75 9.40
CA ALA A 165 0.01 -13.58 9.45
C ALA A 165 -0.60 -13.29 8.06
N ASP A 166 -1.79 -12.70 8.04
CA ASP A 166 -2.53 -12.39 6.82
C ASP A 166 -2.00 -11.17 6.07
N ASN A 167 -1.24 -10.30 6.75
CA ASN A 167 -0.53 -9.16 6.18
C ASN A 167 0.59 -8.71 7.12
N VAL A 168 1.44 -7.79 6.63
CA VAL A 168 2.61 -7.31 7.39
C VAL A 168 2.25 -6.50 8.64
N ARG A 169 1.11 -5.81 8.65
CA ARG A 169 0.65 -5.06 9.84
C ARG A 169 0.23 -5.99 10.96
N GLN A 170 -0.36 -7.13 10.65
CA GLN A 170 -0.65 -8.16 11.64
C GLN A 170 0.63 -8.75 12.25
N VAL A 171 1.69 -8.93 11.45
CA VAL A 171 3.02 -9.30 11.98
C VAL A 171 3.49 -8.27 13.00
N LEU A 172 3.43 -6.98 12.64
CA LEU A 172 3.82 -5.89 13.52
C LEU A 172 3.02 -5.89 14.82
N ASP A 173 1.71 -6.10 14.74
CA ASP A 173 0.83 -6.15 15.90
C ASP A 173 1.18 -7.29 16.86
N TYR A 174 1.48 -8.48 16.36
CA TYR A 174 1.91 -9.62 17.19
C TYR A 174 3.20 -9.31 17.95
N VAL A 175 4.18 -8.69 17.26
CA VAL A 175 5.43 -8.29 17.91
C VAL A 175 5.20 -7.16 18.93
N ALA A 176 4.44 -6.13 18.56
CA ALA A 176 4.17 -4.98 19.42
C ALA A 176 3.42 -5.35 20.71
N ARG A 177 2.62 -6.43 20.68
CA ARG A 177 1.91 -6.97 21.85
C ARG A 177 2.71 -8.00 22.63
N GLY A 178 3.92 -8.37 22.17
CA GLY A 178 4.73 -9.42 22.78
C GLY A 178 4.15 -10.83 22.63
N GLU A 179 3.27 -11.06 21.66
CA GLU A 179 2.69 -12.35 21.38
C GLU A 179 3.69 -13.31 20.69
N VAL A 180 4.75 -12.75 20.13
CA VAL A 180 5.88 -13.45 19.51
C VAL A 180 7.20 -12.77 19.90
N GLU A 181 8.30 -13.50 19.85
CA GLU A 181 9.63 -13.00 20.21
C GLU A 181 10.26 -12.15 19.07
N ALA A 182 9.85 -12.38 17.82
CA ALA A 182 10.36 -11.67 16.66
C ALA A 182 9.35 -11.67 15.51
N GLY A 183 9.56 -10.79 14.53
CA GLY A 183 8.79 -10.77 13.29
C GLY A 183 9.51 -10.05 12.17
N PHE A 184 9.12 -10.36 10.91
CA PHE A 184 9.65 -9.73 9.72
C PHE A 184 8.65 -8.72 9.16
N VAL A 185 9.05 -7.46 9.13
CA VAL A 185 8.24 -6.33 8.65
C VAL A 185 9.08 -5.41 7.77
N TYR A 186 8.48 -4.40 7.17
CA TYR A 186 9.25 -3.35 6.50
C TYR A 186 9.75 -2.31 7.51
N ALA A 187 10.81 -1.59 7.13
CA ALA A 187 11.36 -0.51 7.96
C ALA A 187 10.31 0.56 8.26
N THR A 188 9.45 0.87 7.30
CA THR A 188 8.32 1.81 7.47
C THR A 188 7.30 1.32 8.49
N ASP A 189 7.01 0.01 8.53
CA ASP A 189 6.12 -0.57 9.53
C ASP A 189 6.74 -0.48 10.93
N ALA A 190 8.02 -0.80 11.06
CA ALA A 190 8.73 -0.67 12.33
C ALA A 190 8.71 0.77 12.85
N ALA A 191 8.93 1.74 11.97
CA ALA A 191 8.89 3.17 12.30
C ALA A 191 7.49 3.60 12.80
N SER A 192 6.41 3.07 12.21
CA SER A 192 5.03 3.39 12.63
C SER A 192 4.68 2.87 14.04
N ALA A 193 5.45 1.92 14.57
CA ALA A 193 5.29 1.36 15.91
C ALA A 193 6.48 1.70 16.83
N ALA A 194 7.12 2.85 16.61
CA ALA A 194 8.23 3.31 17.43
C ALA A 194 7.86 3.28 18.93
N GLY A 195 8.78 2.79 19.77
CA GLY A 195 8.56 2.59 21.20
C GLY A 195 7.84 1.29 21.58
N LYS A 196 7.18 0.60 20.66
CA LYS A 196 6.56 -0.72 20.91
C LYS A 196 7.42 -1.86 20.40
N VAL A 197 8.13 -1.63 19.31
CA VAL A 197 9.08 -2.57 18.72
C VAL A 197 10.44 -1.92 18.56
N ARG A 198 11.49 -2.74 18.50
CA ARG A 198 12.81 -2.32 18.09
C ARG A 198 13.26 -3.09 16.85
N VAL A 199 13.96 -2.42 15.97
CA VAL A 199 14.66 -3.07 14.84
C VAL A 199 15.87 -3.81 15.39
N VAL A 200 15.92 -5.12 15.14
CA VAL A 200 17.01 -6.00 15.53
C VAL A 200 18.09 -6.04 14.45
N ALA A 201 17.65 -6.15 13.20
CA ALA A 201 18.55 -6.19 12.05
C ALA A 201 17.83 -5.77 10.77
N THR A 202 18.55 -5.17 9.83
CA THR A 202 18.13 -5.09 8.43
C THR A 202 18.43 -6.42 7.76
N VAL A 203 17.46 -6.93 7.02
CA VAL A 203 17.51 -8.27 6.43
C VAL A 203 17.80 -8.15 4.94
N GLY A 204 18.88 -8.78 4.49
CA GLY A 204 19.23 -8.93 3.08
C GLY A 204 19.03 -10.36 2.59
N GLY A 205 19.47 -10.66 1.37
CA GLY A 205 19.37 -12.00 0.77
C GLY A 205 18.02 -12.28 0.12
N HIS A 206 17.29 -11.24 -0.23
CA HIS A 206 16.03 -11.26 -0.98
C HIS A 206 16.07 -10.31 -2.18
N ALA A 207 15.10 -10.42 -3.07
CA ALA A 207 14.94 -9.49 -4.20
C ALA A 207 14.70 -8.05 -3.70
N PRO A 208 15.06 -7.02 -4.50
CA PRO A 208 14.79 -5.62 -4.15
C PRO A 208 13.31 -5.37 -3.88
N ILE A 209 13.00 -4.65 -2.80
CA ILE A 209 11.64 -4.32 -2.42
C ILE A 209 11.22 -3.04 -3.14
N ARG A 210 10.27 -3.19 -4.06
CA ARG A 210 9.68 -2.09 -4.83
C ARG A 210 8.16 -2.10 -4.68
N TYR A 211 7.57 -0.93 -4.72
CA TYR A 211 6.13 -0.73 -4.64
C TYR A 211 5.60 -0.24 -5.98
N PRO A 212 5.24 -1.13 -6.89
CA PRO A 212 4.64 -0.73 -8.14
C PRO A 212 3.14 -0.44 -7.98
N VAL A 213 2.62 0.43 -8.86
CA VAL A 213 1.21 0.80 -8.97
C VAL A 213 0.78 0.79 -10.42
N ALA A 214 -0.48 0.48 -10.69
CA ALA A 214 -1.08 0.62 -12.01
C ALA A 214 -2.59 0.86 -11.92
N VAL A 215 -3.15 1.39 -12.99
CA VAL A 215 -4.60 1.49 -13.20
C VAL A 215 -5.17 0.12 -13.52
N VAL A 216 -6.31 -0.21 -12.92
CA VAL A 216 -7.05 -1.45 -13.20
C VAL A 216 -7.73 -1.36 -14.57
N SER A 217 -7.63 -2.40 -15.39
CA SER A 217 -8.16 -2.41 -16.76
C SER A 217 -9.68 -2.20 -16.83
N THR A 218 -10.41 -2.62 -15.80
CA THR A 218 -11.88 -2.53 -15.69
C THR A 218 -12.33 -1.33 -14.84
N SER A 219 -11.43 -0.37 -14.56
CA SER A 219 -11.77 0.84 -13.80
C SER A 219 -12.98 1.55 -14.42
N ALA A 220 -13.96 1.89 -13.60
CA ALA A 220 -15.10 2.71 -14.00
C ALA A 220 -14.72 4.19 -14.21
N GLN A 221 -13.53 4.59 -13.71
CA GLN A 221 -13.02 5.97 -13.74
C GLN A 221 -11.58 6.04 -14.26
N PRO A 222 -11.29 5.53 -15.48
CA PRO A 222 -9.90 5.34 -15.94
C PRO A 222 -9.10 6.65 -16.05
N ALA A 223 -9.74 7.77 -16.37
CA ALA A 223 -9.08 9.06 -16.46
C ALA A 223 -8.64 9.56 -15.05
N LEU A 224 -9.52 9.45 -14.06
CA LEU A 224 -9.23 9.82 -12.67
C LEU A 224 -8.19 8.89 -12.05
N ALA A 225 -8.28 7.59 -12.33
CA ALA A 225 -7.28 6.60 -11.88
C ALA A 225 -5.88 6.91 -12.43
N ARG A 226 -5.77 7.29 -13.73
CA ARG A 226 -4.50 7.74 -14.32
C ARG A 226 -3.99 9.01 -13.66
N ALA A 227 -4.87 9.98 -13.41
CA ALA A 227 -4.50 11.22 -12.72
C ALA A 227 -3.95 10.91 -11.32
N PHE A 228 -4.57 9.98 -10.57
CA PHE A 228 -4.07 9.58 -9.26
C PHE A 228 -2.71 8.86 -9.34
N VAL A 229 -2.55 7.89 -10.24
CA VAL A 229 -1.25 7.21 -10.45
C VAL A 229 -0.16 8.22 -10.83
N GLN A 230 -0.47 9.21 -11.65
CA GLN A 230 0.45 10.28 -12.01
C GLN A 230 0.75 11.18 -10.80
N PHE A 231 -0.26 11.52 -10.01
CA PHE A 231 -0.10 12.33 -8.79
C PHE A 231 0.82 11.66 -7.77
N LEU A 232 0.78 10.34 -7.62
CA LEU A 232 1.68 9.59 -6.74
C LEU A 232 3.17 9.79 -7.08
N ALA A 233 3.51 10.14 -8.32
CA ALA A 233 4.87 10.50 -8.74
C ALA A 233 5.20 11.99 -8.55
N SER A 234 4.24 12.82 -8.12
CA SER A 234 4.46 14.25 -7.90
C SER A 234 5.39 14.52 -6.71
N PRO A 235 6.09 15.68 -6.69
CA PRO A 235 6.92 16.06 -5.55
C PRO A 235 6.16 16.06 -4.21
N ALA A 236 4.88 16.44 -4.21
CA ALA A 236 4.05 16.47 -3.01
C ALA A 236 3.80 15.06 -2.45
N ALA A 237 3.39 14.11 -3.29
CA ALA A 237 3.17 12.73 -2.87
C ALA A 237 4.49 12.03 -2.48
N GLN A 238 5.57 12.27 -3.23
CA GLN A 238 6.90 11.73 -2.94
C GLN A 238 7.48 12.28 -1.63
N ALA A 239 7.20 13.54 -1.28
CA ALA A 239 7.58 14.10 0.01
C ALA A 239 6.90 13.36 1.18
N VAL A 240 5.60 13.03 1.04
CA VAL A 240 4.87 12.23 2.03
C VAL A 240 5.46 10.83 2.15
N LEU A 241 5.70 10.13 1.02
CA LEU A 241 6.32 8.81 1.05
C LEU A 241 7.67 8.83 1.77
N LYS A 242 8.52 9.81 1.47
CA LYS A 242 9.80 10.00 2.13
C LYS A 242 9.65 10.27 3.64
N GLN A 243 8.69 11.10 4.03
CA GLN A 243 8.39 11.39 5.45
C GLN A 243 7.92 10.14 6.20
N GLN A 244 7.22 9.23 5.51
CA GLN A 244 6.79 7.94 6.06
C GLN A 244 7.93 6.89 6.05
N GLY A 245 9.14 7.25 5.62
CA GLY A 245 10.33 6.38 5.66
C GLY A 245 10.53 5.51 4.42
N PHE A 246 9.76 5.71 3.35
CA PHE A 246 10.00 5.02 2.08
C PHE A 246 11.24 5.59 1.38
N GLY A 247 11.98 4.70 0.70
CA GLY A 247 13.05 5.08 -0.21
C GLY A 247 12.50 5.57 -1.57
N ALA A 248 13.33 6.29 -2.32
CA ALA A 248 12.98 6.73 -3.68
C ALA A 248 12.69 5.54 -4.61
N PRO A 249 11.91 5.75 -5.68
CA PRO A 249 11.64 4.76 -6.73
C PRO A 249 12.87 4.17 -7.41
#